data_6a77cab308acccfea40bfe5ee6d810bb
#
_entry.id   6a77cab308acccfea40bfe5ee6d810bb
#
_cell.length_a   1.000
_cell.length_b   1.000
_cell.length_c   1.000
_cell.angle_alpha   90.00
_cell.angle_beta   90.00
_cell.angle_gamma   90.00
#
_symmetry.space_group_name_H-M   'P 1'
#
loop_
_entity.id
_entity.type
_entity.pdbx_description
1 polymer ?
#
loop_
_entity_poly.entity_id
_entity_poly.type
_entity_poly.pdbx_seq_one_letter_code
_entity_poly.pdbx_strand_id
1 'polypeptide(L)'
;MALEIKRWPKKNLAAGYHHSVGLQSNGKVLAVGENKYGQCNVSEWRGITSIAAGSAHTGNSHTVGLQRDGKAVAIGWNKYNQCEVNDWRDIMAIAAGWRRTVGLHSDGTVVAVGRNNEGQCNVGDWRDITSVSAGDWHTLGLQRDGKVMATGNNRYGQCKVNDWRDIVETGAGYLHSVGLQSNGTVVATGLNENGQCDIENWRDIVAIAAGSNHTIGLKRDGSVVATGRNTEGQCEVSGWSNILAIAAGCAHTIGLKADGTMSATGRNEEGQCNVNRWKCIKPSNK
;
A
#
# COMPACT_ATOMS: atom_id res chain seq x y z
N MET A 1 4.44 -30.29 8.48
CA MET A 1 5.49 -29.44 7.93
C MET A 1 4.81 -28.16 7.48
N ALA A 2 4.82 -27.12 8.32
CA ALA A 2 4.17 -25.86 8.03
C ALA A 2 4.93 -25.21 6.85
N LEU A 3 4.23 -24.95 5.76
CA LEU A 3 4.73 -24.13 4.65
C LEU A 3 5.05 -22.74 5.22
N GLU A 4 6.33 -22.40 5.34
CA GLU A 4 6.76 -21.01 5.49
C GLU A 4 6.16 -20.24 4.33
N ILE A 5 5.12 -19.46 4.60
CA ILE A 5 4.60 -18.47 3.66
C ILE A 5 5.74 -17.45 3.51
N LYS A 6 6.51 -17.56 2.42
CA LYS A 6 7.49 -16.53 2.06
C LYS A 6 6.72 -15.22 1.99
N ARG A 7 6.93 -14.34 2.98
CA ARG A 7 6.40 -12.99 2.96
C ARG A 7 7.03 -12.26 1.79
N TRP A 8 6.28 -12.12 0.72
CA TRP A 8 6.71 -11.32 -0.42
C TRP A 8 6.89 -9.87 0.04
N PRO A 9 8.01 -9.22 -0.29
CA PRO A 9 8.26 -7.87 0.19
C PRO A 9 7.33 -6.88 -0.51
N LYS A 10 6.25 -6.49 0.15
CA LYS A 10 5.37 -5.38 -0.24
C LYS A 10 6.06 -4.03 -0.41
N LYS A 11 7.32 -3.97 -0.04
CA LYS A 11 8.08 -2.75 0.21
C LYS A 11 8.76 -2.17 -1.02
N ASN A 12 8.73 -2.89 -2.15
CA ASN A 12 9.48 -2.49 -3.35
C ASN A 12 8.63 -1.75 -4.39
N LEU A 13 7.31 -1.77 -4.24
CA LEU A 13 6.37 -1.04 -5.08
C LEU A 13 5.41 -0.24 -4.23
N ALA A 14 5.11 0.97 -4.67
CA ALA A 14 4.04 1.79 -4.14
C ALA A 14 3.37 2.57 -5.28
N ALA A 15 2.06 2.73 -5.20
CA ALA A 15 1.28 3.49 -6.15
C ALA A 15 0.42 4.50 -5.38
N GLY A 16 0.59 5.76 -5.70
CA GLY A 16 -0.13 6.88 -5.11
C GLY A 16 -1.31 7.33 -5.96
N TYR A 17 -1.68 8.59 -5.84
CA TYR A 17 -2.79 9.14 -6.61
C TYR A 17 -2.50 9.07 -8.13
N HIS A 18 -1.50 9.80 -8.59
CA HIS A 18 -1.08 9.85 -10.00
C HIS A 18 0.42 9.63 -10.15
N HIS A 19 1.05 8.88 -9.24
CA HIS A 19 2.46 8.54 -9.37
C HIS A 19 2.71 7.11 -8.89
N SER A 20 3.75 6.51 -9.42
CA SER A 20 4.24 5.19 -9.03
C SER A 20 5.67 5.29 -8.52
N VAL A 21 6.00 4.47 -7.55
CA VAL A 21 7.31 4.44 -6.90
C VAL A 21 7.84 3.01 -6.87
N GLY A 22 9.10 2.83 -7.23
CA GLY A 22 9.79 1.55 -7.23
C GLY A 22 11.11 1.61 -6.47
N LEU A 23 11.35 0.64 -5.62
CA LEU A 23 12.58 0.49 -4.86
C LEU A 23 13.50 -0.52 -5.54
N GLN A 24 14.70 -0.08 -5.89
CA GLN A 24 15.74 -0.94 -6.47
C GLN A 24 16.49 -1.73 -5.38
N SER A 25 17.08 -2.85 -5.75
CA SER A 25 17.85 -3.72 -4.84
C SER A 25 19.05 -3.02 -4.18
N ASN A 26 19.55 -1.94 -4.78
CA ASN A 26 20.66 -1.14 -4.25
C ASN A 26 20.20 0.00 -3.29
N GLY A 27 18.90 0.07 -2.98
CA GLY A 27 18.31 1.10 -2.11
C GLY A 27 18.07 2.46 -2.77
N LYS A 28 18.20 2.55 -4.12
CA LYS A 28 17.75 3.71 -4.90
C LYS A 28 16.25 3.62 -5.15
N VAL A 29 15.61 4.77 -5.27
CA VAL A 29 14.17 4.90 -5.52
C VAL A 29 13.94 5.50 -6.90
N LEU A 30 13.01 4.93 -7.64
CA LEU A 30 12.51 5.43 -8.91
C LEU A 30 11.08 5.91 -8.72
N ALA A 31 10.70 6.99 -9.38
CA ALA A 31 9.32 7.47 -9.39
C ALA A 31 8.95 8.00 -10.78
N VAL A 32 7.69 7.82 -11.17
CA VAL A 32 7.10 8.34 -12.40
C VAL A 32 5.67 8.82 -12.12
N GLY A 33 5.19 9.73 -12.95
CA GLY A 33 3.85 10.29 -12.84
C GLY A 33 3.86 11.75 -12.42
N GLU A 34 2.76 12.21 -11.86
CA GLU A 34 2.59 13.59 -11.40
C GLU A 34 3.70 13.99 -10.41
N ASN A 35 4.28 15.17 -10.64
CA ASN A 35 5.35 15.72 -9.79
C ASN A 35 5.13 17.19 -9.41
N LYS A 36 3.89 17.64 -9.40
CA LYS A 36 3.53 19.03 -9.12
C LYS A 36 4.02 19.54 -7.77
N TYR A 37 4.10 18.66 -6.79
CA TYR A 37 4.53 18.97 -5.42
C TYR A 37 5.90 18.36 -5.09
N GLY A 38 6.62 17.82 -6.06
CA GLY A 38 7.91 17.18 -5.85
C GLY A 38 7.81 15.73 -5.33
N GLN A 39 6.64 15.09 -5.40
CA GLN A 39 6.42 13.72 -4.90
C GLN A 39 7.25 12.66 -5.64
N CYS A 40 7.78 12.98 -6.82
CA CYS A 40 8.70 12.12 -7.57
C CYS A 40 10.18 12.51 -7.43
N ASN A 41 10.53 13.54 -6.65
CA ASN A 41 11.92 14.00 -6.48
C ASN A 41 12.69 13.13 -5.48
N VAL A 42 12.76 11.83 -5.73
CA VAL A 42 13.33 10.79 -4.86
C VAL A 42 14.74 10.35 -5.27
N SER A 43 15.33 10.94 -6.31
CA SER A 43 16.62 10.54 -6.89
C SER A 43 17.79 10.60 -5.90
N GLU A 44 17.73 11.52 -4.93
CA GLU A 44 18.76 11.73 -3.92
C GLU A 44 18.61 10.80 -2.70
N TRP A 45 17.53 10.04 -2.62
CA TRP A 45 17.33 9.10 -1.52
C TRP A 45 18.32 7.94 -1.60
N ARG A 46 18.89 7.57 -0.46
CA ARG A 46 19.88 6.49 -0.33
C ARG A 46 19.54 5.59 0.85
N GLY A 47 19.92 4.32 0.75
CA GLY A 47 19.74 3.36 1.83
C GLY A 47 18.27 3.05 2.15
N ILE A 48 17.38 3.29 1.20
CA ILE A 48 15.95 3.02 1.39
C ILE A 48 15.70 1.51 1.38
N THR A 49 14.89 1.07 2.33
CA THR A 49 14.50 -0.33 2.53
C THR A 49 13.01 -0.58 2.33
N SER A 50 12.20 0.48 2.36
CA SER A 50 10.76 0.41 2.14
C SER A 50 10.25 1.74 1.61
N ILE A 51 9.19 1.72 0.80
CA ILE A 51 8.55 2.90 0.22
C ILE A 51 7.04 2.85 0.43
N ALA A 52 6.43 4.02 0.52
CA ALA A 52 4.98 4.20 0.51
C ALA A 52 4.62 5.45 -0.30
N ALA A 53 3.45 5.44 -0.93
CA ALA A 53 2.94 6.56 -1.71
C ALA A 53 1.49 6.85 -1.30
N GLY A 54 1.21 8.11 -0.96
CA GLY A 54 -0.12 8.52 -0.57
C GLY A 54 -1.09 8.49 -1.75
N SER A 55 -2.20 7.79 -1.59
CA SER A 55 -3.32 7.87 -2.52
C SER A 55 -4.24 9.02 -2.11
N ALA A 56 -4.84 9.70 -3.07
CA ALA A 56 -5.79 10.77 -2.78
C ALA A 56 -6.74 10.98 -3.96
N HIS A 57 -7.99 11.27 -3.66
CA HIS A 57 -8.99 11.62 -4.69
C HIS A 57 -8.82 13.04 -5.26
N THR A 58 -7.83 13.82 -4.79
CA THR A 58 -7.71 15.26 -5.06
C THR A 58 -6.33 15.74 -5.48
N GLY A 59 -5.46 14.88 -6.02
CA GLY A 59 -4.20 15.28 -6.66
C GLY A 59 -3.06 15.72 -5.73
N ASN A 60 -3.22 15.68 -4.43
CA ASN A 60 -2.22 16.16 -3.47
C ASN A 60 -1.52 14.96 -2.81
N SER A 61 -0.42 14.50 -3.38
CA SER A 61 0.25 13.28 -2.99
C SER A 61 1.63 13.53 -2.39
N HIS A 62 2.11 12.56 -1.63
CA HIS A 62 3.46 12.54 -1.07
C HIS A 62 4.05 11.13 -1.16
N THR A 63 5.35 11.04 -1.09
CA THR A 63 6.12 9.79 -1.09
C THR A 63 6.90 9.68 0.20
N VAL A 64 6.95 8.49 0.78
CA VAL A 64 7.67 8.19 2.01
C VAL A 64 8.67 7.08 1.77
N GLY A 65 9.87 7.23 2.29
CA GLY A 65 10.93 6.23 2.30
C GLY A 65 11.34 5.87 3.72
N LEU A 66 11.55 4.60 3.99
CA LEU A 66 12.14 4.11 5.22
C LEU A 66 13.60 3.78 4.98
N GLN A 67 14.49 4.34 5.78
CA GLN A 67 15.93 4.08 5.73
C GLN A 67 16.31 2.84 6.58
N ARG A 68 17.46 2.28 6.29
CA ARG A 68 17.96 1.08 7.00
C ARG A 68 18.18 1.32 8.50
N ASP A 69 18.45 2.54 8.91
CA ASP A 69 18.67 2.94 10.31
C ASP A 69 17.36 3.24 11.07
N GLY A 70 16.21 2.94 10.48
CA GLY A 70 14.89 3.14 11.09
C GLY A 70 14.39 4.59 11.04
N LYS A 71 15.05 5.47 10.30
CA LYS A 71 14.55 6.82 10.03
C LYS A 71 13.60 6.83 8.83
N ALA A 72 12.64 7.73 8.83
CA ALA A 72 11.76 7.99 7.71
C ALA A 72 12.14 9.30 7.00
N VAL A 73 11.95 9.33 5.68
CA VAL A 73 12.05 10.52 4.85
C VAL A 73 10.77 10.66 4.05
N ALA A 74 10.31 11.89 3.81
CA ALA A 74 9.09 12.12 3.05
C ALA A 74 9.23 13.36 2.16
N ILE A 75 8.57 13.35 1.00
CA ILE A 75 8.56 14.44 0.04
C ILE A 75 7.22 14.53 -0.67
N GLY A 76 6.86 15.72 -1.14
CA GLY A 76 5.63 15.99 -1.84
C GLY A 76 4.76 17.01 -1.11
N TRP A 77 3.45 16.88 -1.30
CA TRP A 77 2.50 17.80 -0.68
C TRP A 77 2.47 17.65 0.85
N ASN A 78 2.55 18.79 1.60
CA ASN A 78 2.76 18.79 3.06
C ASN A 78 1.87 19.78 3.83
N LYS A 79 0.70 20.15 3.29
CA LYS A 79 -0.18 21.15 3.94
C LYS A 79 -0.69 20.73 5.34
N TYR A 80 -0.75 19.42 5.62
CA TYR A 80 -1.19 18.89 6.91
C TYR A 80 -0.02 18.30 7.73
N ASN A 81 1.22 18.64 7.41
CA ASN A 81 2.42 18.12 8.05
C ASN A 81 2.60 16.59 7.87
N GLN A 82 2.05 16.01 6.81
CA GLN A 82 2.20 14.58 6.54
C GLN A 82 3.61 14.17 6.14
N CYS A 83 4.48 15.11 5.78
CA CYS A 83 5.90 14.87 5.54
C CYS A 83 6.79 15.14 6.77
N GLU A 84 6.24 15.54 7.91
CA GLU A 84 7.01 15.81 9.14
C GLU A 84 7.35 14.50 9.88
N VAL A 85 8.26 13.74 9.29
CA VAL A 85 8.71 12.42 9.77
C VAL A 85 10.18 12.42 10.18
N ASN A 86 10.86 13.56 10.16
CA ASN A 86 12.32 13.67 10.38
C ASN A 86 12.76 13.22 11.76
N ASP A 87 11.89 13.36 12.76
CA ASP A 87 12.18 12.97 14.15
C ASP A 87 11.84 11.51 14.46
N TRP A 88 11.29 10.79 13.47
CA TRP A 88 10.95 9.38 13.66
C TRP A 88 12.21 8.53 13.76
N ARG A 89 12.22 7.61 14.72
CA ARG A 89 13.31 6.66 14.98
C ARG A 89 12.73 5.26 15.20
N ASP A 90 13.55 4.26 15.03
CA ASP A 90 13.17 2.85 15.26
C ASP A 90 11.94 2.39 14.46
N ILE A 91 11.70 3.02 13.33
CA ILE A 91 10.61 2.65 12.43
C ILE A 91 10.98 1.40 11.64
N MET A 92 10.10 0.40 11.65
CA MET A 92 10.25 -0.85 10.91
C MET A 92 9.31 -0.98 9.71
N ALA A 93 8.22 -0.22 9.68
CA ALA A 93 7.30 -0.19 8.54
C ALA A 93 6.63 1.19 8.42
N ILE A 94 6.26 1.54 7.19
CA ILE A 94 5.60 2.81 6.86
C ILE A 94 4.38 2.56 5.98
N ALA A 95 3.37 3.40 6.12
CA ALA A 95 2.24 3.50 5.21
C ALA A 95 1.91 4.98 4.94
N ALA A 96 1.43 5.27 3.74
CA ALA A 96 1.00 6.60 3.36
C ALA A 96 -0.44 6.55 2.84
N GLY A 97 -1.32 7.32 3.46
CA GLY A 97 -2.70 7.50 3.03
C GLY A 97 -2.93 8.92 2.48
N TRP A 98 -4.19 9.27 2.31
CA TRP A 98 -4.52 10.62 1.92
C TRP A 98 -4.15 11.62 3.03
N ARG A 99 -3.13 12.45 2.77
CA ARG A 99 -2.70 13.53 3.65
C ARG A 99 -2.21 13.08 5.03
N ARG A 100 -1.71 11.84 5.15
CA ARG A 100 -1.08 11.37 6.39
C ARG A 100 -0.03 10.30 6.12
N THR A 101 0.89 10.19 7.04
CA THR A 101 1.90 9.14 7.10
C THR A 101 1.78 8.39 8.42
N VAL A 102 1.94 7.08 8.36
CA VAL A 102 1.88 6.17 9.52
C VAL A 102 3.20 5.42 9.60
N GLY A 103 3.79 5.36 10.78
CA GLY A 103 5.00 4.62 11.10
C GLY A 103 4.73 3.56 12.16
N LEU A 104 5.26 2.37 11.97
CA LEU A 104 5.26 1.29 12.94
C LEU A 104 6.65 1.19 13.57
N HIS A 105 6.72 1.30 14.88
CA HIS A 105 7.95 1.08 15.65
C HIS A 105 8.26 -0.42 15.83
N SER A 106 9.52 -0.72 16.12
CA SER A 106 10.01 -2.08 16.33
C SER A 106 9.39 -2.76 17.57
N ASP A 107 8.90 -1.98 18.53
CA ASP A 107 8.22 -2.45 19.73
C ASP A 107 6.71 -2.74 19.52
N GLY A 108 6.19 -2.52 18.31
CA GLY A 108 4.79 -2.74 17.97
C GLY A 108 3.87 -1.56 18.30
N THR A 109 4.41 -0.41 18.69
CA THR A 109 3.65 0.85 18.80
C THR A 109 3.56 1.55 17.45
N VAL A 110 2.62 2.49 17.30
CA VAL A 110 2.36 3.17 16.03
C VAL A 110 2.35 4.67 16.22
N VAL A 111 2.95 5.39 15.29
CA VAL A 111 2.95 6.85 15.19
C VAL A 111 2.29 7.28 13.87
N ALA A 112 1.61 8.42 13.89
CA ALA A 112 1.03 9.00 12.68
C ALA A 112 1.11 10.52 12.69
N VAL A 113 1.34 11.10 11.52
CA VAL A 113 1.32 12.56 11.29
C VAL A 113 0.46 12.88 10.08
N GLY A 114 -0.07 14.09 10.07
CA GLY A 114 -0.89 14.57 8.96
C GLY A 114 -2.32 14.90 9.41
N ARG A 115 -3.23 14.86 8.43
CA ARG A 115 -4.66 15.14 8.68
C ARG A 115 -5.27 14.13 9.66
N ASN A 116 -6.04 14.65 10.65
CA ASN A 116 -6.69 13.82 11.68
C ASN A 116 -8.15 14.23 11.99
N ASN A 117 -8.84 14.86 11.05
CA ASN A 117 -10.21 15.37 11.29
C ASN A 117 -11.23 14.24 11.57
N GLU A 118 -10.97 13.03 11.08
CA GLU A 118 -11.83 11.86 11.25
C GLU A 118 -11.26 10.88 12.31
N GLY A 119 -10.19 11.26 13.02
CA GLY A 119 -9.51 10.38 13.96
C GLY A 119 -8.57 9.35 13.32
N GLN A 120 -8.25 9.49 12.02
CA GLN A 120 -7.44 8.51 11.28
C GLN A 120 -5.96 8.44 11.72
N CYS A 121 -5.49 9.38 12.54
CA CYS A 121 -4.18 9.34 13.21
C CYS A 121 -4.27 8.95 14.70
N ASN A 122 -5.44 8.56 15.21
CA ASN A 122 -5.60 8.15 16.61
C ASN A 122 -5.10 6.70 16.81
N VAL A 123 -3.79 6.52 16.74
CA VAL A 123 -3.09 5.23 16.80
C VAL A 123 -2.18 5.07 18.02
N GLY A 124 -2.12 6.08 18.89
CA GLY A 124 -1.17 6.13 20.03
C GLY A 124 -1.35 5.01 21.06
N ASP A 125 -2.55 4.46 21.18
CA ASP A 125 -2.86 3.36 22.11
C ASP A 125 -2.69 1.97 21.47
N TRP A 126 -2.30 1.90 20.18
CA TRP A 126 -2.12 0.63 19.50
C TRP A 126 -0.87 -0.08 19.99
N ARG A 127 -1.00 -1.38 20.26
CA ARG A 127 0.08 -2.25 20.75
C ARG A 127 0.07 -3.58 19.98
N ASP A 128 1.21 -4.26 20.00
CA ASP A 128 1.40 -5.55 19.32
C ASP A 128 1.14 -5.51 17.82
N ILE A 129 1.29 -4.33 17.21
CA ILE A 129 1.10 -4.15 15.77
C ILE A 129 2.31 -4.72 15.01
N THR A 130 2.04 -5.46 13.95
CA THR A 130 3.04 -6.09 13.07
C THR A 130 3.04 -5.53 11.66
N SER A 131 1.95 -4.85 11.25
CA SER A 131 1.83 -4.19 9.97
C SER A 131 0.81 -3.06 10.03
N VAL A 132 1.00 -2.01 9.24
CA VAL A 132 0.10 -0.87 9.12
C VAL A 132 -0.30 -0.64 7.66
N SER A 133 -1.57 -0.25 7.45
CA SER A 133 -2.09 0.17 6.16
C SER A 133 -2.88 1.46 6.31
N ALA A 134 -2.73 2.37 5.35
CA ALA A 134 -3.37 3.67 5.38
C ALA A 134 -4.14 3.91 4.08
N GLY A 135 -5.45 3.99 4.18
CA GLY A 135 -6.34 4.38 3.09
C GLY A 135 -6.50 5.89 3.00
N ASP A 136 -7.54 6.38 2.36
CA ASP A 136 -7.74 7.83 2.29
C ASP A 136 -8.26 8.38 3.63
N TRP A 137 -9.18 7.68 4.28
CA TRP A 137 -9.92 8.19 5.43
C TRP A 137 -9.80 7.37 6.71
N HIS A 138 -9.11 6.22 6.67
CA HIS A 138 -8.98 5.31 7.79
C HIS A 138 -7.62 4.62 7.81
N THR A 139 -7.20 4.14 8.94
CA THR A 139 -5.93 3.44 9.18
C THR A 139 -6.22 2.07 9.77
N LEU A 140 -5.50 1.06 9.31
CA LEU A 140 -5.55 -0.30 9.81
C LEU A 140 -4.22 -0.69 10.45
N GLY A 141 -4.28 -1.41 11.56
CA GLY A 141 -3.16 -2.05 12.22
C GLY A 141 -3.41 -3.54 12.36
N LEU A 142 -2.53 -4.36 11.79
CA LEU A 142 -2.57 -5.81 11.96
C LEU A 142 -1.83 -6.18 13.23
N GLN A 143 -2.50 -6.89 14.14
CA GLN A 143 -1.92 -7.39 15.38
C GLN A 143 -1.22 -8.74 15.16
N ARG A 144 -0.33 -9.09 16.09
CA ARG A 144 0.43 -10.35 16.08
C ARG A 144 -0.47 -11.59 16.09
N ASP A 145 -1.64 -11.51 16.71
CA ASP A 145 -2.61 -12.60 16.82
C ASP A 145 -3.55 -12.73 15.61
N GLY A 146 -3.30 -11.94 14.55
CA GLY A 146 -4.11 -11.95 13.33
C GLY A 146 -5.43 -11.17 13.41
N LYS A 147 -5.64 -10.42 14.49
CA LYS A 147 -6.74 -9.43 14.56
C LYS A 147 -6.33 -8.11 13.93
N VAL A 148 -7.32 -7.28 13.62
CA VAL A 148 -7.10 -5.97 13.00
C VAL A 148 -7.74 -4.88 13.84
N MET A 149 -6.97 -3.83 14.09
CA MET A 149 -7.44 -2.57 14.65
C MET A 149 -7.71 -1.58 13.51
N ALA A 150 -8.70 -0.72 13.70
CA ALA A 150 -9.03 0.32 12.72
C ALA A 150 -9.39 1.64 13.42
N THR A 151 -9.01 2.76 12.81
CA THR A 151 -9.41 4.10 13.26
C THR A 151 -9.63 5.03 12.07
N GLY A 152 -10.42 6.07 12.27
CA GLY A 152 -10.78 7.05 11.25
C GLY A 152 -12.24 7.01 10.86
N ASN A 153 -12.55 7.50 9.67
CA ASN A 153 -13.90 7.50 9.13
C ASN A 153 -14.47 6.08 9.02
N ASN A 154 -15.70 5.90 9.46
CA ASN A 154 -16.40 4.60 9.43
C ASN A 154 -17.83 4.71 8.86
N ARG A 155 -18.10 5.74 8.05
CA ARG A 155 -19.43 6.01 7.51
C ARG A 155 -20.01 4.85 6.69
N TYR A 156 -19.13 4.12 5.99
CA TYR A 156 -19.52 2.98 5.14
C TYR A 156 -19.17 1.62 5.77
N GLY A 157 -18.69 1.61 7.01
CA GLY A 157 -18.31 0.38 7.70
C GLY A 157 -16.86 -0.06 7.42
N GLN A 158 -16.02 0.77 6.81
CA GLN A 158 -14.64 0.42 6.49
C GLN A 158 -13.76 0.12 7.71
N CYS A 159 -14.18 0.51 8.91
CA CYS A 159 -13.53 0.14 10.17
C CYS A 159 -14.21 -1.03 10.89
N LYS A 160 -15.19 -1.71 10.28
CA LYS A 160 -15.84 -2.90 10.87
C LYS A 160 -14.99 -4.15 10.63
N VAL A 161 -13.85 -4.22 11.31
CA VAL A 161 -12.86 -5.30 11.17
C VAL A 161 -12.74 -6.17 12.43
N ASN A 162 -13.56 -5.94 13.46
CA ASN A 162 -13.47 -6.61 14.77
C ASN A 162 -13.67 -8.15 14.70
N ASP A 163 -14.42 -8.61 13.68
CA ASP A 163 -14.69 -10.04 13.48
C ASP A 163 -13.68 -10.72 12.55
N TRP A 164 -12.70 -9.97 12.03
CA TRP A 164 -11.65 -10.53 11.21
C TRP A 164 -10.70 -11.38 12.04
N ARG A 165 -10.37 -12.57 11.55
CA ARG A 165 -9.47 -13.53 12.20
C ARG A 165 -8.47 -14.08 11.20
N ASP A 166 -7.34 -14.54 11.72
CA ASP A 166 -6.28 -15.19 10.94
C ASP A 166 -5.74 -14.29 9.82
N ILE A 167 -5.81 -12.96 10.00
CA ILE A 167 -5.34 -12.00 9.00
C ILE A 167 -3.81 -11.98 9.01
N VAL A 168 -3.24 -12.07 7.81
CA VAL A 168 -1.79 -12.02 7.57
C VAL A 168 -1.37 -10.76 6.80
N GLU A 169 -2.34 -10.08 6.19
CA GLU A 169 -2.14 -8.86 5.42
C GLU A 169 -3.39 -7.99 5.40
N THR A 170 -3.21 -6.66 5.45
CA THR A 170 -4.29 -5.69 5.30
C THR A 170 -4.03 -4.73 4.14
N GLY A 171 -5.10 -4.28 3.49
CA GLY A 171 -5.09 -3.19 2.52
C GLY A 171 -6.20 -2.20 2.86
N ALA A 172 -5.90 -0.91 2.76
CA ALA A 172 -6.87 0.15 2.99
C ALA A 172 -6.99 1.01 1.73
N GLY A 173 -8.18 1.06 1.16
CA GLY A 173 -8.51 1.88 -0.01
C GLY A 173 -9.13 3.22 0.37
N TYR A 174 -9.92 3.81 -0.53
CA TYR A 174 -10.59 5.08 -0.28
C TYR A 174 -11.56 4.98 0.92
N LEU A 175 -12.55 4.10 0.83
CA LEU A 175 -13.58 3.88 1.85
C LEU A 175 -13.87 2.37 2.03
N HIS A 176 -12.90 1.50 1.72
CA HIS A 176 -13.02 0.06 1.93
C HIS A 176 -11.73 -0.49 2.51
N SER A 177 -11.84 -1.60 3.22
CA SER A 177 -10.74 -2.35 3.82
C SER A 177 -10.76 -3.78 3.30
N VAL A 178 -9.59 -4.35 3.12
CA VAL A 178 -9.41 -5.75 2.74
C VAL A 178 -8.40 -6.43 3.66
N GLY A 179 -8.65 -7.70 3.97
CA GLY A 179 -7.79 -8.55 4.79
C GLY A 179 -7.52 -9.87 4.09
N LEU A 180 -6.25 -10.24 3.94
CA LEU A 180 -5.86 -11.56 3.49
C LEU A 180 -5.78 -12.51 4.69
N GLN A 181 -6.46 -13.63 4.61
CA GLN A 181 -6.40 -14.67 5.62
C GLN A 181 -5.26 -15.67 5.33
N SER A 182 -4.79 -16.33 6.36
CA SER A 182 -3.67 -17.29 6.29
C SER A 182 -3.93 -18.47 5.35
N ASN A 183 -5.20 -18.80 5.11
CA ASN A 183 -5.63 -19.86 4.19
C ASN A 183 -5.70 -19.43 2.71
N GLY A 184 -5.38 -18.16 2.38
CA GLY A 184 -5.42 -17.61 1.03
C GLY A 184 -6.79 -17.12 0.57
N THR A 185 -7.76 -17.01 1.45
CA THR A 185 -9.04 -16.30 1.20
C THR A 185 -8.92 -14.83 1.61
N VAL A 186 -9.84 -14.00 1.15
CA VAL A 186 -9.85 -12.55 1.41
C VAL A 186 -11.17 -12.16 2.04
N VAL A 187 -11.13 -11.23 2.98
CA VAL A 187 -12.29 -10.57 3.58
C VAL A 187 -12.27 -9.08 3.23
N ALA A 188 -13.43 -8.47 3.07
CA ALA A 188 -13.54 -7.05 2.76
C ALA A 188 -14.73 -6.41 3.49
N THR A 189 -14.63 -5.10 3.75
CA THR A 189 -15.70 -4.30 4.34
C THR A 189 -15.60 -2.85 3.88
N GLY A 190 -16.71 -2.11 3.95
CA GLY A 190 -16.77 -0.71 3.57
C GLY A 190 -17.62 -0.46 2.34
N LEU A 191 -17.32 0.64 1.64
CA LEU A 191 -18.01 1.02 0.41
C LEU A 191 -17.82 -0.04 -0.68
N ASN A 192 -18.92 -0.44 -1.35
CA ASN A 192 -18.91 -1.44 -2.42
C ASN A 192 -19.70 -1.02 -3.68
N GLU A 193 -19.90 0.27 -3.90
CA GLU A 193 -20.69 0.78 -5.04
C GLU A 193 -20.11 0.43 -6.42
N ASN A 194 -18.82 0.14 -6.48
CA ASN A 194 -18.14 -0.28 -7.72
C ASN A 194 -17.77 -1.77 -7.72
N GLY A 195 -18.17 -2.55 -6.71
CA GLY A 195 -17.77 -3.94 -6.57
C GLY A 195 -16.35 -4.13 -6.00
N GLN A 196 -15.76 -3.12 -5.36
CA GLN A 196 -14.40 -3.21 -4.80
C GLN A 196 -14.26 -4.17 -3.62
N CYS A 197 -15.38 -4.64 -3.07
CA CYS A 197 -15.43 -5.67 -2.03
C CYS A 197 -15.93 -7.03 -2.56
N ASP A 198 -16.14 -7.21 -3.88
CA ASP A 198 -16.62 -8.46 -4.46
C ASP A 198 -15.47 -9.47 -4.63
N ILE A 199 -15.10 -10.09 -3.51
CA ILE A 199 -13.92 -10.96 -3.39
C ILE A 199 -14.26 -12.39 -2.96
N GLU A 200 -15.53 -12.76 -2.87
CA GLU A 200 -16.01 -14.03 -2.29
C GLU A 200 -15.45 -15.28 -2.99
N ASN A 201 -15.13 -15.15 -4.30
CA ASN A 201 -14.60 -16.23 -5.12
C ASN A 201 -13.07 -16.27 -5.18
N TRP A 202 -12.39 -15.36 -4.48
CA TRP A 202 -10.91 -15.32 -4.51
C TRP A 202 -10.34 -16.45 -3.66
N ARG A 203 -9.42 -17.23 -4.26
CA ARG A 203 -8.73 -18.35 -3.61
C ARG A 203 -7.25 -18.32 -4.00
N ASP A 204 -6.43 -18.93 -3.20
CA ASP A 204 -4.98 -19.02 -3.40
C ASP A 204 -4.28 -17.66 -3.44
N ILE A 205 -4.86 -16.65 -2.80
CA ILE A 205 -4.29 -15.31 -2.74
C ILE A 205 -3.08 -15.31 -1.80
N VAL A 206 -2.00 -14.70 -2.24
CA VAL A 206 -0.74 -14.59 -1.48
C VAL A 206 -0.35 -13.14 -1.17
N ALA A 207 -0.96 -12.17 -1.85
CA ALA A 207 -0.82 -10.75 -1.55
C ALA A 207 -2.06 -9.98 -2.02
N ILE A 208 -2.37 -8.86 -1.35
CA ILE A 208 -3.47 -7.97 -1.71
C ILE A 208 -2.98 -6.51 -1.84
N ALA A 209 -3.66 -5.73 -2.65
CA ALA A 209 -3.51 -4.29 -2.71
C ALA A 209 -4.88 -3.62 -2.87
N ALA A 210 -5.12 -2.54 -2.14
CA ALA A 210 -6.32 -1.73 -2.28
C ALA A 210 -5.96 -0.38 -2.89
N GLY A 211 -6.56 -0.07 -4.03
CA GLY A 211 -6.55 1.26 -4.63
C GLY A 211 -7.68 2.12 -4.08
N SER A 212 -7.98 3.26 -4.70
CA SER A 212 -9.08 4.08 -4.19
C SER A 212 -10.43 3.35 -4.30
N ASN A 213 -10.78 2.80 -5.45
CA ASN A 213 -12.07 2.13 -5.68
C ASN A 213 -11.92 0.77 -6.39
N HIS A 214 -10.78 0.10 -6.22
CA HIS A 214 -10.54 -1.25 -6.74
C HIS A 214 -9.64 -2.05 -5.80
N THR A 215 -9.72 -3.35 -5.90
CA THR A 215 -8.93 -4.30 -5.10
C THR A 215 -8.22 -5.28 -6.03
N ILE A 216 -6.98 -5.58 -5.72
CA ILE A 216 -6.11 -6.48 -6.48
C ILE A 216 -5.68 -7.63 -5.59
N GLY A 217 -5.72 -8.85 -6.11
CA GLY A 217 -5.20 -10.06 -5.48
C GLY A 217 -4.13 -10.71 -6.35
N LEU A 218 -2.96 -10.98 -5.78
CA LEU A 218 -1.92 -11.81 -6.40
C LEU A 218 -2.15 -13.25 -5.99
N LYS A 219 -2.25 -14.14 -6.97
CA LYS A 219 -2.37 -15.58 -6.73
C LYS A 219 -1.00 -16.24 -6.60
N ARG A 220 -0.99 -17.41 -5.97
CA ARG A 220 0.22 -18.24 -5.75
C ARG A 220 0.92 -18.63 -7.05
N ASP A 221 0.18 -18.78 -8.15
CA ASP A 221 0.71 -19.11 -9.48
C ASP A 221 1.31 -17.91 -10.23
N GLY A 222 1.26 -16.71 -9.62
CA GLY A 222 1.74 -15.47 -10.22
C GLY A 222 0.75 -14.80 -11.17
N SER A 223 -0.49 -15.29 -11.28
CA SER A 223 -1.58 -14.59 -11.94
C SER A 223 -2.19 -13.54 -10.99
N VAL A 224 -2.94 -12.59 -11.54
CA VAL A 224 -3.54 -11.48 -10.79
C VAL A 224 -5.04 -11.43 -11.04
N VAL A 225 -5.79 -11.19 -9.98
CA VAL A 225 -7.23 -10.91 -10.03
C VAL A 225 -7.51 -9.50 -9.56
N ALA A 226 -8.56 -8.88 -10.08
CA ALA A 226 -8.97 -7.53 -9.74
C ALA A 226 -10.49 -7.42 -9.68
N THR A 227 -10.98 -6.54 -8.83
CA THR A 227 -12.40 -6.17 -8.75
C THR A 227 -12.55 -4.70 -8.38
N GLY A 228 -13.70 -4.12 -8.68
CA GLY A 228 -13.99 -2.72 -8.40
C GLY A 228 -14.10 -1.88 -9.67
N ARG A 229 -13.94 -0.57 -9.48
CA ARG A 229 -14.00 0.39 -10.59
C ARG A 229 -12.95 0.07 -11.65
N ASN A 230 -13.38 0.06 -12.94
CA ASN A 230 -12.50 -0.22 -14.08
C ASN A 230 -12.66 0.79 -15.24
N THR A 231 -13.13 2.01 -14.95
CA THR A 231 -13.37 3.04 -15.97
C THR A 231 -12.10 3.53 -16.66
N GLU A 232 -10.95 3.39 -16.00
CA GLU A 232 -9.63 3.75 -16.54
C GLU A 232 -8.82 2.51 -16.97
N GLY A 233 -9.41 1.30 -16.88
CA GLY A 233 -8.71 0.05 -17.14
C GLY A 233 -7.84 -0.46 -15.99
N GLN A 234 -8.01 0.06 -14.76
CA GLN A 234 -7.20 -0.29 -13.60
C GLN A 234 -7.34 -1.74 -13.14
N CYS A 235 -8.40 -2.44 -13.58
CA CYS A 235 -8.62 -3.86 -13.34
C CYS A 235 -8.25 -4.76 -14.53
N GLU A 236 -7.66 -4.22 -15.62
CA GLU A 236 -7.25 -4.98 -16.80
C GLU A 236 -5.96 -5.77 -16.52
N VAL A 237 -6.05 -6.79 -15.68
CA VAL A 237 -4.93 -7.63 -15.23
C VAL A 237 -5.01 -9.07 -15.71
N SER A 238 -6.02 -9.44 -16.50
CA SER A 238 -6.32 -10.83 -16.90
C SER A 238 -5.18 -11.54 -17.65
N GLY A 239 -4.31 -10.78 -18.32
CA GLY A 239 -3.13 -11.32 -19.03
C GLY A 239 -1.84 -11.31 -18.20
N TRP A 240 -1.89 -10.89 -16.94
CA TRP A 240 -0.69 -10.81 -16.11
C TRP A 240 -0.29 -12.18 -15.59
N SER A 241 0.97 -12.52 -15.77
CA SER A 241 1.58 -13.79 -15.32
C SER A 241 2.98 -13.56 -14.77
N ASN A 242 3.46 -14.50 -13.97
CA ASN A 242 4.77 -14.41 -13.33
C ASN A 242 4.94 -13.16 -12.46
N ILE A 243 3.84 -12.64 -11.88
CA ILE A 243 3.88 -11.48 -11.00
C ILE A 243 4.38 -11.90 -9.62
N LEU A 244 5.28 -11.10 -9.05
CA LEU A 244 5.87 -11.30 -7.72
C LEU A 244 5.38 -10.28 -6.69
N ALA A 245 4.99 -9.08 -7.13
CA ALA A 245 4.49 -8.03 -6.26
C ALA A 245 3.49 -7.15 -7.01
N ILE A 246 2.54 -6.60 -6.30
CA ILE A 246 1.48 -5.72 -6.81
C ILE A 246 1.38 -4.46 -5.96
N ALA A 247 0.97 -3.36 -6.59
CA ALA A 247 0.52 -2.16 -5.88
C ALA A 247 -0.63 -1.51 -6.67
N ALA A 248 -1.54 -0.90 -5.92
CA ALA A 248 -2.72 -0.22 -6.46
C ALA A 248 -2.72 1.25 -6.02
N GLY A 249 -2.84 2.15 -6.98
CA GLY A 249 -2.99 3.58 -6.77
C GLY A 249 -4.45 4.02 -6.81
N CYS A 250 -4.70 5.30 -7.09
CA CYS A 250 -6.09 5.78 -7.19
C CYS A 250 -6.86 5.08 -8.32
N ALA A 251 -6.31 5.09 -9.53
CA ALA A 251 -6.94 4.55 -10.73
C ALA A 251 -5.93 3.82 -11.65
N HIS A 252 -4.88 3.25 -11.08
CA HIS A 252 -3.89 2.45 -11.81
C HIS A 252 -3.37 1.31 -10.94
N THR A 253 -2.86 0.28 -11.58
CA THR A 253 -2.28 -0.91 -10.96
C THR A 253 -0.91 -1.16 -11.56
N ILE A 254 0.06 -1.50 -10.73
CA ILE A 254 1.40 -1.90 -11.17
C ILE A 254 1.77 -3.27 -10.59
N GLY A 255 2.52 -4.03 -11.36
CA GLY A 255 3.01 -5.36 -10.98
C GLY A 255 4.47 -5.57 -11.35
N LEU A 256 5.24 -6.17 -10.45
CA LEU A 256 6.61 -6.60 -10.70
C LEU A 256 6.61 -8.05 -11.16
N LYS A 257 7.23 -8.33 -12.30
CA LYS A 257 7.43 -9.68 -12.82
C LYS A 257 8.69 -10.34 -12.26
N ALA A 258 8.72 -11.66 -12.35
CA ALA A 258 9.85 -12.48 -11.89
C ALA A 258 11.17 -12.19 -12.64
N ASP A 259 11.10 -11.72 -13.88
CA ASP A 259 12.24 -11.29 -14.68
C ASP A 259 12.74 -9.88 -14.33
N GLY A 260 12.09 -9.20 -13.38
CA GLY A 260 12.41 -7.85 -12.94
C GLY A 260 11.83 -6.75 -13.83
N THR A 261 11.02 -7.09 -14.83
CA THR A 261 10.25 -6.13 -15.62
C THR A 261 8.93 -5.76 -14.92
N MET A 262 8.28 -4.72 -15.38
CA MET A 262 7.06 -4.19 -14.80
C MET A 262 5.87 -4.35 -15.74
N SER A 263 4.71 -4.61 -15.17
CA SER A 263 3.39 -4.42 -15.81
C SER A 263 2.69 -3.24 -15.17
N ALA A 264 1.92 -2.49 -15.95
CA ALA A 264 1.07 -1.43 -15.45
C ALA A 264 -0.20 -1.33 -16.30
N THR A 265 -1.30 -0.96 -15.66
CA THR A 265 -2.60 -0.71 -16.32
C THR A 265 -3.39 0.36 -15.58
N GLY A 266 -4.36 0.95 -16.25
CA GLY A 266 -5.19 2.01 -15.70
C GLY A 266 -4.80 3.38 -16.23
N ARG A 267 -5.23 4.41 -15.51
CA ARG A 267 -4.96 5.82 -15.87
C ARG A 267 -3.48 6.09 -16.04
N ASN A 268 -3.11 6.81 -17.11
CA ASN A 268 -1.72 7.15 -17.45
C ASN A 268 -1.53 8.57 -17.97
N GLU A 269 -2.46 9.48 -17.72
CA GLU A 269 -2.39 10.87 -18.21
C GLU A 269 -1.17 11.62 -17.69
N GLU A 270 -0.72 11.31 -16.48
CA GLU A 270 0.47 11.90 -15.85
C GLU A 270 1.73 11.03 -16.01
N GLY A 271 1.64 9.91 -16.75
CA GLY A 271 2.75 8.98 -16.93
C GLY A 271 2.98 8.01 -15.75
N GLN A 272 2.00 7.82 -14.86
CA GLN A 272 2.11 6.93 -13.69
C GLN A 272 2.25 5.45 -14.05
N CYS A 273 1.86 5.05 -15.26
CA CYS A 273 2.09 3.70 -15.80
C CYS A 273 3.39 3.57 -16.62
N ASN A 274 4.21 4.63 -16.77
CA ASN A 274 5.44 4.61 -17.55
C ASN A 274 6.59 3.92 -16.81
N VAL A 275 6.35 2.71 -16.30
CA VAL A 275 7.27 1.90 -15.49
C VAL A 275 8.12 0.92 -16.32
N ASN A 276 7.91 0.84 -17.63
CA ASN A 276 8.57 -0.12 -18.53
C ASN A 276 10.10 0.03 -18.59
N ARG A 277 10.64 1.20 -18.23
CA ARG A 277 12.09 1.44 -18.15
C ARG A 277 12.70 1.11 -16.79
N TRP A 278 11.90 0.74 -15.80
CA TRP A 278 12.42 0.37 -14.50
C TRP A 278 13.17 -0.95 -14.58
N LYS A 279 14.38 -0.96 -13.99
CA LYS A 279 15.25 -2.12 -13.94
C LYS A 279 15.70 -2.37 -12.50
N CYS A 280 16.04 -3.60 -12.19
CA CYS A 280 16.53 -3.99 -10.87
C CYS A 280 15.54 -3.74 -9.72
N ILE A 281 14.24 -3.64 -10.02
CA ILE A 281 13.22 -3.77 -9.02
C ILE A 281 13.16 -5.27 -8.69
N LYS A 282 13.85 -5.70 -7.65
CA LYS A 282 13.85 -7.11 -7.22
C LYS A 282 13.28 -7.19 -5.81
N PRO A 283 12.56 -8.27 -5.50
CA PRO A 283 12.27 -8.59 -4.13
C PRO A 283 13.59 -8.62 -3.35
N SER A 284 13.66 -7.96 -2.21
CA SER A 284 14.84 -8.06 -1.35
C SER A 284 15.00 -9.52 -0.95
N ASN A 285 16.02 -10.19 -1.46
CA ASN A 285 16.45 -11.45 -0.85
C ASN A 285 16.90 -11.14 0.57
N LYS A 286 16.33 -11.86 1.53
CA LYS A 286 16.86 -11.89 2.88
C LYS A 286 18.26 -12.47 2.86
#